data_23e3114921a2d3f5da0e83b42a69faba
#
_entry.id   23e3114921a2d3f5da0e83b42a69faba
#
_cell.length_a   1.000
_cell.length_b   1.000
_cell.length_c   1.000
_cell.angle_alpha   90.00
_cell.angle_beta   90.00
_cell.angle_gamma   90.00
#
_symmetry.space_group_name_H-M   'P 1'
#
loop_
_entity.id
_entity.type
_entity.pdbx_description
1 polymer ?
#
loop_
_entity_poly.entity_id
_entity_poly.type
_entity_poly.pdbx_seq_one_letter_code
_entity_poly.pdbx_strand_id
1 'polypeptide(L)'
;MTPRRRAAHPPAGAMQLIDTCRHCRDFFEPLTIFSRRRAEQLSHWAKRPMLPKTEDGWKQRAKTCRSVSCHDRYRAINVTNEHTIEFRLFRGTLKPETLQATFQFVAGLCAVAKKANVGELDRMSWYELCDEVIENCPVEATELEEYLIERELITPKEELKCA
;
A
#
# COMPACT_ATOMS: atom_id res chain seq x y z
N MET A 1 15.06 32.01 -14.01
CA MET A 1 15.34 30.78 -13.22
C MET A 1 14.12 30.47 -12.39
N THR A 2 13.30 29.51 -12.83
CA THR A 2 12.13 29.05 -12.09
C THR A 2 12.59 28.19 -10.92
N PRO A 3 12.12 28.41 -9.69
CA PRO A 3 12.50 27.57 -8.56
C PRO A 3 12.00 26.15 -8.82
N ARG A 4 12.91 25.19 -8.87
CA ARG A 4 12.58 23.76 -8.90
C ARG A 4 11.71 23.45 -7.69
N ARG A 5 10.42 23.14 -7.89
CA ARG A 5 9.55 22.62 -6.83
C ARG A 5 10.24 21.39 -6.28
N ARG A 6 10.62 21.42 -5.01
CA ARG A 6 11.06 20.22 -4.29
C ARG A 6 9.92 19.22 -4.38
N ALA A 7 10.20 18.08 -5.01
CA ALA A 7 9.25 16.98 -5.03
C ALA A 7 8.83 16.68 -3.60
N ALA A 8 7.52 16.66 -3.35
CA ALA A 8 7.00 16.30 -2.04
C ALA A 8 7.52 14.90 -1.69
N HIS A 9 8.07 14.73 -0.50
CA HIS A 9 8.46 13.41 -0.02
C HIS A 9 7.21 12.53 -0.01
N PRO A 10 7.30 11.25 -0.44
CA PRO A 10 6.20 10.33 -0.24
C PRO A 10 5.86 10.33 1.26
N PRO A 11 4.57 10.37 1.61
CA PRO A 11 4.18 10.33 3.00
C PRO A 11 4.75 9.07 3.64
N ALA A 12 5.36 9.20 4.80
CA ALA A 12 5.93 8.08 5.55
C ALA A 12 4.90 6.95 5.73
N GLY A 13 3.62 7.30 5.91
CA GLY A 13 2.52 6.37 6.05
C GLY A 13 2.28 5.43 4.87
N ALA A 14 2.50 5.86 3.61
CA ALA A 14 2.32 4.96 2.46
C ALA A 14 3.31 3.78 2.47
N MET A 15 4.53 4.02 2.91
CA MET A 15 5.52 2.96 3.10
C MET A 15 5.15 2.07 4.29
N GLN A 16 4.66 2.68 5.34
CA GLN A 16 4.27 1.97 6.55
C GLN A 16 3.13 0.99 6.29
N LEU A 17 2.05 1.40 5.61
CA LEU A 17 0.90 0.54 5.34
C LEU A 17 1.24 -0.77 4.65
N ILE A 18 2.18 -0.77 3.73
CA ILE A 18 2.57 -1.98 3.00
C ILE A 18 3.74 -2.72 3.66
N ASP A 19 4.60 -1.98 4.33
CA ASP A 19 5.87 -2.51 4.83
C ASP A 19 5.89 -2.84 6.33
N THR A 20 4.96 -2.30 7.15
CA THR A 20 5.12 -2.30 8.61
C THR A 20 3.99 -2.80 9.43
N CYS A 21 3.02 -3.39 8.93
CA CYS A 21 2.10 -3.93 9.93
C CYS A 21 2.86 -4.80 10.93
N ARG A 22 2.87 -4.43 12.22
CA ARG A 22 3.41 -5.26 13.31
C ARG A 22 2.69 -6.61 13.35
N HIS A 23 1.46 -6.63 12.91
CA HIS A 23 0.64 -7.81 12.67
C HIS A 23 0.78 -8.29 11.24
N CYS A 24 1.98 -8.29 10.75
CA CYS A 24 2.36 -8.63 9.40
C CYS A 24 1.81 -9.92 8.81
N ARG A 25 1.32 -10.84 9.60
CA ARG A 25 0.56 -11.99 9.12
C ARG A 25 -0.76 -11.54 8.52
N ASP A 26 -1.41 -10.57 9.16
CA ASP A 26 -2.79 -10.19 8.82
C ASP A 26 -2.90 -9.41 7.49
N PHE A 27 -1.86 -8.65 7.13
CA PHE A 27 -1.85 -7.94 5.84
C PHE A 27 -1.04 -8.60 4.74
N PHE A 28 -0.05 -9.43 5.07
CA PHE A 28 0.77 -10.08 4.06
C PHE A 28 -0.04 -11.07 3.24
N GLU A 29 -0.88 -11.86 3.88
CA GLU A 29 -1.74 -12.83 3.22
C GLU A 29 -2.78 -12.14 2.32
N PRO A 30 -3.64 -11.23 2.82
CA PRO A 30 -4.60 -10.52 1.97
C PRO A 30 -3.92 -9.71 0.86
N LEU A 31 -2.78 -9.07 1.10
CA LEU A 31 -2.03 -8.39 0.04
C LEU A 31 -1.46 -9.35 -1.00
N THR A 32 -1.08 -10.56 -0.60
CA THR A 32 -0.63 -11.61 -1.53
C THR A 32 -1.79 -12.04 -2.43
N ILE A 33 -2.97 -12.29 -1.85
CA ILE A 33 -4.20 -12.62 -2.58
C ILE A 33 -4.58 -11.48 -3.52
N PHE A 34 -4.64 -10.26 -3.02
CA PHE A 34 -4.96 -9.07 -3.82
C PHE A 34 -3.99 -8.89 -4.99
N SER A 35 -2.70 -9.01 -4.74
CA SER A 35 -1.66 -8.80 -5.75
C SER A 35 -1.59 -9.88 -6.81
N ARG A 36 -2.22 -11.03 -6.60
CA ARG A 36 -2.16 -12.23 -7.45
C ARG A 36 -0.74 -12.74 -7.67
N ARG A 37 0.16 -12.44 -6.73
CA ARG A 37 1.51 -12.97 -6.72
C ARG A 37 1.62 -14.18 -5.81
N ARG A 38 2.58 -15.05 -6.10
CA ARG A 38 2.96 -16.11 -5.18
C ARG A 38 3.85 -15.56 -4.07
N ALA A 39 3.79 -16.15 -2.88
CA ALA A 39 4.57 -15.75 -1.72
C ALA A 39 6.09 -15.67 -2.04
N GLU A 40 6.61 -16.61 -2.84
CA GLU A 40 8.00 -16.66 -3.27
C GLU A 40 8.37 -15.43 -4.13
N GLN A 41 7.47 -14.98 -4.99
CA GLN A 41 7.68 -13.79 -5.83
C GLN A 41 7.73 -12.51 -4.99
N LEU A 42 6.90 -12.43 -3.93
CA LEU A 42 6.93 -11.32 -2.98
C LEU A 42 8.21 -11.31 -2.14
N SER A 43 8.76 -12.48 -1.81
CA SER A 43 10.01 -12.60 -1.06
C SER A 43 11.23 -12.16 -1.88
N HIS A 44 11.20 -12.24 -3.20
CA HIS A 44 12.34 -11.95 -4.07
C HIS A 44 12.32 -10.55 -4.69
N TRP A 45 11.19 -10.14 -5.29
CA TRP A 45 11.07 -8.90 -6.06
C TRP A 45 10.33 -7.76 -5.34
N ALA A 46 9.58 -8.10 -4.31
CA ALA A 46 8.83 -7.19 -3.48
C ALA A 46 9.13 -7.45 -2.01
N LYS A 47 10.44 -7.54 -1.69
CA LYS A 47 10.90 -7.86 -0.34
C LYS A 47 10.32 -6.88 0.67
N ARG A 48 9.91 -7.47 1.79
CA ARG A 48 9.55 -6.73 2.98
C ARG A 48 10.79 -6.07 3.58
N PRO A 49 10.78 -4.78 3.86
CA PRO A 49 11.87 -4.15 4.57
C PRO A 49 11.89 -4.56 6.05
N MET A 50 13.07 -4.53 6.64
CA MET A 50 13.18 -4.54 8.11
C MET A 50 12.60 -3.24 8.66
N LEU A 51 11.71 -3.37 9.65
CA LEU A 51 10.85 -2.29 10.11
C LEU A 51 11.55 -1.38 11.11
N PRO A 52 11.58 -0.06 10.91
CA PRO A 52 11.85 0.88 11.99
C PRO A 52 10.76 0.76 13.06
N LYS A 53 11.15 0.87 14.33
CA LYS A 53 10.22 0.78 15.47
C LYS A 53 9.60 2.13 15.85
N THR A 54 10.00 3.20 15.20
CA THR A 54 9.59 4.58 15.54
C THR A 54 9.27 5.39 14.29
N GLU A 55 8.42 6.41 14.44
CA GLU A 55 8.07 7.34 13.36
C GLU A 55 9.31 8.04 12.77
N ASP A 56 10.23 8.47 13.62
CA ASP A 56 11.49 9.09 13.16
C ASP A 56 12.36 8.12 12.37
N GLY A 57 12.38 6.85 12.74
CA GLY A 57 13.03 5.79 11.97
C GLY A 57 12.45 5.66 10.57
N TRP A 58 11.12 5.81 10.40
CA TRP A 58 10.45 5.82 9.09
C TRP A 58 10.81 7.03 8.26
N LYS A 59 10.79 8.23 8.87
CA LYS A 59 11.20 9.48 8.22
C LYS A 59 12.66 9.41 7.77
N GLN A 60 13.53 8.88 8.63
CA GLN A 60 14.93 8.69 8.30
C GLN A 60 15.13 7.67 7.18
N ARG A 61 14.38 6.57 7.21
CA ARG A 61 14.42 5.56 6.17
C ARG A 61 13.93 6.09 4.83
N ALA A 62 12.82 6.84 4.79
CA ALA A 62 12.32 7.47 3.57
C ALA A 62 13.35 8.43 2.95
N LYS A 63 14.12 9.13 3.78
CA LYS A 63 15.25 9.96 3.33
C LYS A 63 16.42 9.14 2.81
N THR A 64 16.76 8.06 3.51
CA THR A 64 17.90 7.20 3.18
C THR A 64 17.66 6.36 1.93
N CYS A 65 16.42 5.87 1.72
CA CYS A 65 16.06 5.11 0.51
C CYS A 65 16.28 5.87 -0.79
N ARG A 66 16.35 7.21 -0.73
CA ARG A 66 16.68 8.05 -1.89
C ARG A 66 18.19 8.21 -2.13
N SER A 67 19.02 7.90 -1.13
CA SER A 67 20.46 8.11 -1.18
C SER A 67 21.29 6.83 -1.28
N VAL A 68 20.70 5.66 -1.06
CA VAL A 68 21.42 4.39 -0.93
C VAL A 68 21.15 3.43 -2.07
N SER A 69 22.20 2.76 -2.46
CA SER A 69 22.40 1.80 -3.51
C SER A 69 21.24 0.83 -3.82
N CYS A 70 21.25 0.34 -5.04
CA CYS A 70 20.34 -0.54 -5.75
C CYS A 70 19.66 -1.71 -5.00
N HIS A 71 20.02 -2.02 -3.76
CA HIS A 71 19.45 -3.13 -2.99
C HIS A 71 18.01 -2.86 -2.48
N ASP A 72 17.64 -1.59 -2.30
CA ASP A 72 16.31 -1.21 -1.82
C ASP A 72 15.25 -1.10 -2.92
N ARG A 73 15.66 -1.16 -4.18
CA ARG A 73 14.72 -1.11 -5.33
C ARG A 73 13.83 -2.35 -5.47
N TYR A 74 14.19 -3.47 -4.84
CA TYR A 74 13.43 -4.73 -4.90
C TYR A 74 12.40 -4.88 -3.78
N ARG A 75 11.78 -3.78 -3.36
CA ARG A 75 10.75 -3.76 -2.32
C ARG A 75 9.34 -3.63 -2.92
N ALA A 76 8.34 -3.97 -2.13
CA ALA A 76 6.93 -3.85 -2.51
C ALA A 76 6.57 -2.43 -2.95
N ILE A 77 7.15 -1.43 -2.27
CA ILE A 77 7.14 -0.03 -2.68
C ILE A 77 8.57 0.44 -2.87
N ASN A 78 8.89 0.87 -4.08
CA ASN A 78 10.16 1.47 -4.40
C ASN A 78 10.05 3.00 -4.36
N VAL A 79 10.81 3.63 -3.50
CA VAL A 79 10.89 5.10 -3.31
C VAL A 79 12.26 5.66 -3.72
N THR A 80 13.09 4.87 -4.41
CA THR A 80 14.41 5.32 -4.86
C THR A 80 14.34 6.28 -6.04
N ASN A 81 13.23 6.33 -6.75
CA ASN A 81 13.02 7.27 -7.84
C ASN A 81 12.88 8.71 -7.31
N GLU A 82 13.44 9.68 -8.03
CA GLU A 82 13.48 11.08 -7.60
C GLU A 82 12.08 11.71 -7.51
N HIS A 83 11.18 11.36 -8.42
CA HIS A 83 9.89 12.05 -8.59
C HIS A 83 8.68 11.13 -8.47
N THR A 84 8.88 9.82 -8.36
CA THR A 84 7.79 8.84 -8.38
C THR A 84 7.93 7.80 -7.28
N ILE A 85 6.80 7.22 -6.89
CA ILE A 85 6.73 6.01 -6.07
C ILE A 85 6.31 4.88 -7.00
N GLU A 86 7.04 3.76 -6.97
CA GLU A 86 6.73 2.58 -7.75
C GLU A 86 6.14 1.50 -6.85
N PHE A 87 4.90 1.13 -7.10
CA PHE A 87 4.24 0.00 -6.43
C PHE A 87 4.54 -1.28 -7.21
N ARG A 88 5.43 -2.11 -6.70
CA ARG A 88 5.89 -3.36 -7.32
C ARG A 88 5.10 -4.59 -6.87
N LEU A 89 4.21 -4.39 -5.92
CA LEU A 89 3.43 -5.44 -5.29
C LEU A 89 2.54 -6.17 -6.31
N PHE A 90 1.90 -5.44 -7.21
CA PHE A 90 0.85 -5.99 -8.07
C PHE A 90 1.40 -6.74 -9.29
N ARG A 91 0.74 -7.84 -9.64
CA ARG A 91 0.98 -8.54 -10.90
C ARG A 91 0.26 -7.81 -12.04
N GLY A 92 0.90 -7.67 -13.19
CA GLY A 92 0.25 -7.16 -14.39
C GLY A 92 -0.99 -7.97 -14.79
N THR A 93 -1.98 -7.31 -15.39
CA THR A 93 -3.24 -7.90 -15.83
C THR A 93 -3.69 -7.27 -17.14
N LEU A 94 -4.43 -8.04 -17.94
CA LEU A 94 -5.15 -7.56 -19.13
C LEU A 94 -6.65 -7.42 -18.86
N LYS A 95 -7.12 -7.74 -17.64
CA LYS A 95 -8.51 -7.53 -17.23
C LYS A 95 -8.68 -6.07 -16.79
N PRO A 96 -9.52 -5.26 -17.48
CA PRO A 96 -9.71 -3.84 -17.15
C PRO A 96 -10.16 -3.62 -15.71
N GLU A 97 -11.13 -4.41 -15.24
CA GLU A 97 -11.71 -4.32 -13.90
C GLU A 97 -10.63 -4.52 -12.82
N THR A 98 -9.79 -5.53 -13.01
CA THR A 98 -8.68 -5.81 -12.08
C THR A 98 -7.62 -4.72 -12.10
N LEU A 99 -7.37 -4.13 -13.27
CA LEU A 99 -6.44 -3.01 -13.40
C LEU A 99 -7.00 -1.78 -12.68
N GLN A 100 -8.27 -1.49 -12.88
CA GLN A 100 -8.96 -0.37 -12.25
C GLN A 100 -9.01 -0.53 -10.73
N ALA A 101 -9.41 -1.70 -10.21
CA ALA A 101 -9.34 -2.02 -8.79
C ALA A 101 -7.94 -1.81 -8.20
N THR A 102 -6.90 -2.17 -8.95
CA THR A 102 -5.51 -1.94 -8.52
C THR A 102 -5.18 -0.46 -8.41
N PHE A 103 -5.61 0.37 -9.38
CA PHE A 103 -5.39 1.82 -9.33
C PHE A 103 -6.20 2.48 -8.23
N GLN A 104 -7.45 2.10 -8.03
CA GLN A 104 -8.32 2.58 -6.96
C GLN A 104 -7.70 2.25 -5.59
N PHE A 105 -7.22 1.02 -5.40
CA PHE A 105 -6.53 0.63 -4.17
C PHE A 105 -5.30 1.50 -3.89
N VAL A 106 -4.43 1.70 -4.89
CA VAL A 106 -3.23 2.53 -4.74
C VAL A 106 -3.60 3.98 -4.44
N ALA A 107 -4.60 4.53 -5.13
CA ALA A 107 -5.04 5.91 -4.93
C ALA A 107 -5.62 6.13 -3.53
N GLY A 108 -6.52 5.25 -3.09
CA GLY A 108 -7.10 5.26 -1.76
C GLY A 108 -6.03 5.07 -0.67
N LEU A 109 -5.14 4.09 -0.86
CA LEU A 109 -4.02 3.85 0.05
C LEU A 109 -3.12 5.09 0.22
N CYS A 110 -2.83 5.80 -0.86
CA CYS A 110 -2.08 7.05 -0.81
C CYS A 110 -2.86 8.16 -0.10
N ALA A 111 -4.18 8.20 -0.22
CA ALA A 111 -5.03 9.17 0.47
C ALA A 111 -5.06 8.89 1.98
N VAL A 112 -5.26 7.64 2.39
CA VAL A 112 -5.19 7.21 3.80
C VAL A 112 -3.83 7.54 4.39
N ALA A 113 -2.75 7.18 3.70
CA ALA A 113 -1.38 7.44 4.15
C ALA A 113 -1.04 8.93 4.34
N LYS A 114 -1.76 9.84 3.68
CA LYS A 114 -1.61 11.29 3.87
C LYS A 114 -2.34 11.83 5.09
N LYS A 115 -3.41 11.16 5.52
CA LYS A 115 -4.29 11.59 6.61
C LYS A 115 -3.94 10.95 7.94
N ALA A 116 -3.73 9.63 7.93
CA ALA A 116 -3.51 8.84 9.13
C ALA A 116 -2.10 9.05 9.70
N ASN A 117 -2.01 9.03 11.02
CA ASN A 117 -0.73 8.98 11.70
C ASN A 117 -0.24 7.52 11.85
N VAL A 118 1.05 7.37 12.19
CA VAL A 118 1.71 6.07 12.32
C VAL A 118 1.01 5.16 13.33
N GLY A 119 0.55 5.71 14.46
CA GLY A 119 -0.09 4.92 15.51
C GLY A 119 -1.51 4.47 15.16
N GLU A 120 -2.22 5.19 14.30
CA GLU A 120 -3.51 4.77 13.74
C GLU A 120 -3.30 3.61 12.77
N LEU A 121 -2.35 3.76 11.86
CA LEU A 121 -2.02 2.73 10.87
C LEU A 121 -1.55 1.42 11.53
N ASP A 122 -0.79 1.50 12.62
CA ASP A 122 -0.29 0.33 13.35
C ASP A 122 -1.41 -0.49 14.04
N ARG A 123 -2.57 0.12 14.29
CA ARG A 123 -3.71 -0.52 14.96
C ARG A 123 -4.81 -0.96 14.02
N MET A 124 -4.77 -0.47 12.80
CA MET A 124 -5.78 -0.73 11.79
C MET A 124 -5.78 -2.20 11.38
N SER A 125 -6.93 -2.83 11.38
CA SER A 125 -7.12 -4.16 10.81
C SER A 125 -7.15 -4.09 9.27
N TRP A 126 -7.09 -5.25 8.61
CA TRP A 126 -7.23 -5.31 7.15
C TRP A 126 -8.58 -4.77 6.68
N TYR A 127 -9.66 -5.10 7.38
CA TYR A 127 -11.00 -4.65 7.04
C TYR A 127 -11.12 -3.12 7.18
N GLU A 128 -10.66 -2.56 8.30
CA GLU A 128 -10.62 -1.12 8.51
C GLU A 128 -9.77 -0.41 7.46
N LEU A 129 -8.63 -0.99 7.08
CA LEU A 129 -7.82 -0.46 5.99
C LEU A 129 -8.57 -0.45 4.66
N CYS A 130 -9.28 -1.53 4.31
CA CYS A 130 -10.05 -1.59 3.08
C CYS A 130 -11.19 -0.57 3.06
N ASP A 131 -11.92 -0.42 4.18
CA ASP A 131 -12.96 0.59 4.31
C ASP A 131 -12.40 2.01 4.14
N GLU A 132 -11.32 2.34 4.84
CA GLU A 132 -10.66 3.64 4.70
C GLU A 132 -10.12 3.88 3.29
N VAL A 133 -9.58 2.86 2.63
CA VAL A 133 -9.08 2.95 1.25
C VAL A 133 -10.23 3.21 0.27
N ILE A 134 -11.36 2.53 0.43
CA ILE A 134 -12.56 2.73 -0.40
C ILE A 134 -13.12 4.13 -0.18
N GLU A 135 -13.34 4.53 1.08
CA GLU A 135 -13.93 5.82 1.45
C GLU A 135 -13.07 7.03 1.06
N ASN A 136 -11.76 6.88 1.12
CA ASN A 136 -10.81 7.95 0.76
C ASN A 136 -10.30 7.88 -0.68
N CYS A 137 -10.80 6.95 -1.49
CA CYS A 137 -10.44 6.89 -2.90
C CYS A 137 -10.90 8.18 -3.61
N PRO A 138 -10.03 8.86 -4.39
CA PRO A 138 -10.39 10.11 -5.06
C PRO A 138 -11.36 9.94 -6.22
N VAL A 139 -11.67 8.70 -6.58
CA VAL A 139 -12.66 8.30 -7.60
C VAL A 139 -13.58 7.25 -6.99
N GLU A 140 -14.73 7.01 -7.61
CA GLU A 140 -15.63 5.93 -7.22
C GLU A 140 -14.85 4.59 -7.21
N ALA A 141 -14.98 3.83 -6.13
CA ALA A 141 -14.16 2.64 -5.87
C ALA A 141 -14.93 1.33 -6.09
N THR A 142 -15.90 1.34 -6.99
CA THR A 142 -16.79 0.20 -7.27
C THR A 142 -16.03 -1.04 -7.69
N GLU A 143 -15.11 -0.93 -8.63
CA GLU A 143 -14.33 -2.09 -9.10
C GLU A 143 -13.38 -2.62 -8.02
N LEU A 144 -12.92 -1.74 -7.13
CA LEU A 144 -12.12 -2.16 -5.98
C LEU A 144 -12.95 -2.96 -4.98
N GLU A 145 -14.14 -2.47 -4.63
CA GLU A 145 -15.05 -3.14 -3.68
C GLU A 145 -15.46 -4.52 -4.23
N GLU A 146 -15.91 -4.58 -5.48
CA GLU A 146 -16.26 -5.82 -6.17
C GLU A 146 -15.08 -6.80 -6.21
N TYR A 147 -13.88 -6.32 -6.52
CA TYR A 147 -12.67 -7.15 -6.58
C TYR A 147 -12.28 -7.70 -5.20
N LEU A 148 -12.40 -6.90 -4.15
CA LEU A 148 -12.12 -7.34 -2.77
C LEU A 148 -13.11 -8.42 -2.33
N ILE A 149 -14.40 -8.28 -2.67
CA ILE A 149 -15.45 -9.26 -2.39
C ILE A 149 -15.20 -10.55 -3.20
N GLU A 150 -14.96 -10.45 -4.52
CA GLU A 150 -14.65 -11.60 -5.38
C GLU A 150 -13.47 -12.43 -4.87
N ARG A 151 -12.54 -11.77 -4.20
CA ARG A 151 -11.33 -12.40 -3.63
C ARG A 151 -11.50 -12.82 -2.17
N GLU A 152 -12.69 -12.71 -1.62
CA GLU A 152 -12.98 -13.05 -0.21
C GLU A 152 -12.07 -12.27 0.77
N LEU A 153 -11.66 -11.06 0.37
CA LEU A 153 -10.79 -10.19 1.17
C LEU A 153 -11.59 -9.29 2.10
N ILE A 154 -12.84 -9.01 1.76
CA ILE A 154 -13.83 -8.34 2.60
C ILE A 154 -15.19 -9.04 2.45
N THR A 155 -16.07 -8.82 3.43
CA THR A 155 -17.46 -9.29 3.39
C THR A 155 -18.37 -8.18 2.87
N PRO A 156 -19.37 -8.47 2.01
CA PRO A 156 -20.34 -7.47 1.58
C PRO A 156 -21.02 -6.77 2.75
N LYS A 157 -21.18 -5.45 2.68
CA LYS A 157 -21.81 -4.65 3.76
C LYS A 157 -23.27 -5.07 4.07
N GLU A 158 -23.94 -5.71 3.15
CA GLU A 158 -25.32 -6.20 3.34
C GLU A 158 -25.38 -7.40 4.28
N GLU A 159 -24.39 -8.29 4.28
CA GLU A 159 -24.34 -9.46 5.15
C GLU A 159 -24.03 -9.09 6.61
N LEU A 160 -23.29 -8.01 6.83
CA LEU A 160 -22.95 -7.53 8.18
C LEU A 160 -24.15 -6.93 8.95
N LYS A 161 -25.24 -6.59 8.26
CA LYS A 161 -26.48 -6.05 8.90
C LYS A 161 -27.43 -7.13 9.38
N CYS A 162 -27.19 -8.38 9.03
CA CYS A 162 -28.06 -9.52 9.35
C CYS A 162 -27.51 -10.44 10.44
N ALA A 163 -26.35 -10.15 10.98
CA ALA A 163 -25.69 -10.88 12.07
C ALA A 163 -25.74 -10.10 13.39
#